data_21e22621acf8bd66104e891ca319f079
#
_entry.id   21e22621acf8bd66104e891ca319f079
#
_cell.length_a   1.000
_cell.length_b   1.000
_cell.length_c   1.000
_cell.angle_alpha   90.00
_cell.angle_beta   90.00
_cell.angle_gamma   90.00
#
_symmetry.space_group_name_H-M   'P 1'
#
loop_
_entity.id
_entity.type
_entity.pdbx_description
1 polymer ?
#
loop_
_entity_poly.entity_id
_entity_poly.type
_entity_poly.pdbx_seq_one_letter_code
_entity_poly.pdbx_strand_id
1 'polypeptide(L)'
;MNGVASRLSLRQRLLAGMLLTALVSVTAALSAMIALDLQAYHQTAIADSSTQAELLGRTSAAALAFKDPETAKENLAVLQARPEVLAAGIYTPRGELFASYSTPGQTLPITAPATSRNEVVEHGMLTLTIPIHDNGEWLGSIYLRSRYELADRITRYVHITLLVILGTMVVALLVSTWLQRLVISPLVDVVETARRVVADKSYSFRARKVSRDEVGELVDAFNDMLDE
;
A
#
# COMPACT_ATOMS: atom_id res chain seq x y z
N MET A 1 22.76 -9.97 -22.39
CA MET A 1 22.53 -8.65 -21.78
C MET A 1 23.80 -7.83 -21.48
N ASN A 2 24.94 -8.14 -22.10
CA ASN A 2 26.27 -7.53 -21.77
C ASN A 2 26.71 -6.39 -22.70
N GLY A 3 25.92 -5.93 -23.65
CA GLY A 3 26.34 -5.00 -24.68
C GLY A 3 26.10 -3.50 -24.41
N VAL A 4 25.22 -3.13 -23.50
CA VAL A 4 24.87 -1.73 -23.23
C VAL A 4 25.71 -1.12 -22.10
N ALA A 5 26.17 -1.92 -21.17
CA ALA A 5 26.97 -1.49 -20.01
C ALA A 5 28.39 -0.99 -20.40
N SER A 6 28.91 -1.37 -21.55
CA SER A 6 30.30 -1.03 -21.97
C SER A 6 30.46 0.39 -22.54
N ARG A 7 29.37 1.10 -22.84
CA ARG A 7 29.39 2.47 -23.42
C ARG A 7 29.11 3.59 -22.43
N LEU A 8 28.69 3.24 -21.20
CA LEU A 8 28.39 4.25 -20.18
C LEU A 8 29.66 4.72 -19.47
N SER A 9 29.80 6.04 -19.27
CA SER A 9 30.87 6.59 -18.43
C SER A 9 30.71 6.11 -16.98
N LEU A 10 31.82 6.11 -16.21
CA LEU A 10 31.81 5.74 -14.78
C LEU A 10 30.72 6.50 -14.00
N ARG A 11 30.58 7.79 -14.32
CA ARG A 11 29.55 8.68 -13.77
C ARG A 11 28.14 8.16 -14.01
N GLN A 12 27.84 7.73 -15.25
CA GLN A 12 26.50 7.19 -15.61
C GLN A 12 26.21 5.86 -14.94
N ARG A 13 27.23 5.00 -14.80
CA ARG A 13 27.07 3.70 -14.11
C ARG A 13 26.77 3.87 -12.63
N LEU A 14 27.46 4.78 -11.95
CA LEU A 14 27.20 5.08 -10.53
C LEU A 14 25.82 5.70 -10.34
N LEU A 15 25.43 6.66 -11.19
CA LEU A 15 24.10 7.25 -11.15
C LEU A 15 23.02 6.19 -11.36
N ALA A 16 23.14 5.36 -12.39
CA ALA A 16 22.19 4.28 -12.67
C ALA A 16 22.09 3.27 -11.52
N GLY A 17 23.23 2.91 -10.91
CA GLY A 17 23.27 2.03 -9.75
C GLY A 17 22.53 2.61 -8.53
N MET A 18 22.77 3.88 -8.19
CA MET A 18 22.08 4.58 -7.09
C MET A 18 20.58 4.70 -7.32
N LEU A 19 20.17 5.08 -8.54
CA LEU A 19 18.76 5.18 -8.89
C LEU A 19 18.07 3.82 -8.87
N LEU A 20 18.73 2.78 -9.38
CA LEU A 20 18.18 1.42 -9.38
C LEU A 20 18.00 0.89 -7.96
N THR A 21 19.01 1.02 -7.10
CA THR A 21 18.91 0.60 -5.68
C THR A 21 17.82 1.35 -4.95
N ALA A 22 17.71 2.67 -5.12
CA ALA A 22 16.66 3.48 -4.52
C ALA A 22 15.27 3.02 -5.00
N LEU A 23 15.10 2.82 -6.31
CA LEU A 23 13.84 2.36 -6.90
C LEU A 23 13.44 0.98 -6.38
N VAL A 24 14.37 0.01 -6.40
CA VAL A 24 14.10 -1.36 -5.93
C VAL A 24 13.74 -1.37 -4.44
N SER A 25 14.51 -0.65 -3.61
CA SER A 25 14.27 -0.61 -2.16
C SER A 25 12.92 0.02 -1.82
N VAL A 26 12.57 1.16 -2.44
CA VAL A 26 11.30 1.84 -2.20
C VAL A 26 10.13 0.99 -2.71
N THR A 27 10.25 0.41 -3.91
CA THR A 27 9.19 -0.44 -4.46
C THR A 27 8.96 -1.67 -3.59
N ALA A 28 10.02 -2.33 -3.12
CA ALA A 28 9.92 -3.49 -2.23
C ALA A 28 9.25 -3.12 -0.89
N ALA A 29 9.68 -2.01 -0.27
CA ALA A 29 9.10 -1.55 1.00
C ALA A 29 7.61 -1.19 0.87
N LEU A 30 7.23 -0.45 -0.17
CA LEU A 30 5.84 -0.08 -0.41
C LEU A 30 4.97 -1.29 -0.76
N SER A 31 5.48 -2.23 -1.56
CA SER A 31 4.77 -3.47 -1.87
C SER A 31 4.50 -4.31 -0.62
N ALA A 32 5.50 -4.45 0.26
CA ALA A 32 5.32 -5.15 1.53
C ALA A 32 4.31 -4.45 2.44
N MET A 33 4.38 -3.11 2.55
CA MET A 33 3.44 -2.31 3.34
C MET A 33 2.01 -2.46 2.82
N ILE A 34 1.79 -2.35 1.51
CA ILE A 34 0.47 -2.50 0.88
C ILE A 34 -0.08 -3.92 1.13
N ALA A 35 0.74 -4.95 0.98
CA ALA A 35 0.32 -6.34 1.21
C ALA A 35 -0.16 -6.55 2.65
N LEU A 36 0.58 -6.03 3.64
CA LEU A 36 0.22 -6.11 5.06
C LEU A 36 -1.06 -5.34 5.36
N ASP A 37 -1.21 -4.13 4.82
CA ASP A 37 -2.41 -3.31 5.05
C ASP A 37 -3.66 -3.91 4.40
N LEU A 38 -3.56 -4.46 3.19
CA LEU A 38 -4.67 -5.15 2.53
C LEU A 38 -5.11 -6.40 3.31
N GLN A 39 -4.14 -7.16 3.85
CA GLN A 39 -4.43 -8.32 4.67
C GLN A 39 -5.13 -7.92 5.99
N ALA A 40 -4.62 -6.89 6.66
CA ALA A 40 -5.22 -6.36 7.88
C ALA A 40 -6.63 -5.81 7.63
N TYR A 41 -6.82 -5.09 6.53
CA TYR A 41 -8.14 -4.58 6.14
C TYR A 41 -9.16 -5.70 5.92
N HIS A 42 -8.78 -6.75 5.19
CA HIS A 42 -9.66 -7.91 4.94
C HIS A 42 -10.12 -8.54 6.26
N GLN A 43 -9.18 -8.81 7.17
CA GLN A 43 -9.50 -9.40 8.48
C GLN A 43 -10.40 -8.48 9.33
N THR A 44 -10.09 -7.19 9.37
CA THR A 44 -10.85 -6.21 10.16
C THR A 44 -12.27 -6.02 9.60
N ALA A 45 -12.42 -5.92 8.28
CA ALA A 45 -13.73 -5.75 7.65
C ALA A 45 -14.67 -6.94 7.92
N ILE A 46 -14.16 -8.17 7.84
CA ILE A 46 -14.91 -9.37 8.15
C ILE A 46 -15.26 -9.41 9.65
N ALA A 47 -14.28 -9.16 10.54
CA ALA A 47 -14.48 -9.20 11.98
C ALA A 47 -15.50 -8.15 12.44
N ASP A 48 -15.42 -6.90 11.94
CA ASP A 48 -16.35 -5.83 12.30
C ASP A 48 -17.77 -6.15 11.82
N SER A 49 -17.92 -6.55 10.55
CA SER A 49 -19.22 -6.95 10.00
C SER A 49 -19.81 -8.18 10.71
N SER A 50 -18.98 -9.16 11.09
CA SER A 50 -19.41 -10.32 11.86
C SER A 50 -19.89 -9.93 13.26
N THR A 51 -19.15 -9.09 13.95
CA THR A 51 -19.53 -8.60 15.29
C THR A 51 -20.85 -7.83 15.24
N GLN A 52 -21.04 -6.99 14.23
CA GLN A 52 -22.29 -6.27 14.03
C GLN A 52 -23.47 -7.23 13.77
N ALA A 53 -23.29 -8.20 12.89
CA ALA A 53 -24.33 -9.18 12.59
C ALA A 53 -24.67 -10.03 13.81
N GLU A 54 -23.68 -10.44 14.62
CA GLU A 54 -23.91 -11.17 15.88
C GLU A 54 -24.67 -10.33 16.90
N LEU A 55 -24.30 -9.06 17.09
CA LEU A 55 -25.01 -8.15 18.01
C LEU A 55 -26.46 -7.96 17.58
N LEU A 56 -26.70 -7.67 16.30
CA LEU A 56 -28.05 -7.53 15.76
C LEU A 56 -28.85 -8.83 15.85
N GLY A 57 -28.22 -9.96 15.60
CA GLY A 57 -28.84 -11.27 15.77
C GLY A 57 -29.29 -11.51 17.21
N ARG A 58 -28.42 -11.23 18.21
CA ARG A 58 -28.73 -11.36 19.63
C ARG A 58 -29.84 -10.42 20.09
N THR A 59 -29.79 -9.14 19.69
CA THR A 59 -30.82 -8.17 20.05
C THR A 59 -32.18 -8.47 19.42
N SER A 60 -32.17 -9.13 18.24
CA SER A 60 -33.38 -9.51 17.52
C SER A 60 -33.88 -10.92 17.84
N ALA A 61 -33.16 -11.71 18.63
CA ALA A 61 -33.55 -13.07 18.99
C ALA A 61 -34.91 -13.11 19.70
N ALA A 62 -35.14 -12.20 20.65
CA ALA A 62 -36.43 -12.06 21.35
C ALA A 62 -37.56 -11.70 20.38
N ALA A 63 -37.32 -10.75 19.45
CA ALA A 63 -38.30 -10.34 18.43
C ALA A 63 -38.69 -11.55 17.53
N LEU A 64 -37.71 -12.38 17.14
CA LEU A 64 -37.96 -13.60 16.38
C LEU A 64 -38.79 -14.63 17.22
N ALA A 65 -38.41 -14.86 18.47
CA ALA A 65 -39.09 -15.80 19.36
C ALA A 65 -40.58 -15.41 19.60
N PHE A 66 -40.84 -14.11 19.79
CA PHE A 66 -42.19 -13.59 20.00
C PHE A 66 -42.95 -13.23 18.72
N LYS A 67 -42.31 -13.42 17.54
CA LYS A 67 -42.89 -13.12 16.22
C LYS A 67 -43.29 -11.64 16.08
N ASP A 68 -42.43 -10.73 16.55
CA ASP A 68 -42.61 -9.28 16.48
C ASP A 68 -41.70 -8.68 15.40
N PRO A 69 -42.18 -8.53 14.16
CA PRO A 69 -41.37 -7.98 13.08
C PRO A 69 -41.09 -6.48 13.21
N GLU A 70 -41.94 -5.73 13.93
CA GLU A 70 -41.69 -4.27 14.09
C GLU A 70 -40.52 -4.01 15.02
N THR A 71 -40.43 -4.70 16.15
CA THR A 71 -39.23 -4.65 17.02
C THR A 71 -37.97 -5.10 16.28
N ALA A 72 -38.05 -6.14 15.45
CA ALA A 72 -36.90 -6.58 14.65
C ALA A 72 -36.46 -5.51 13.63
N LYS A 73 -37.41 -4.80 13.03
CA LYS A 73 -37.14 -3.70 12.09
C LYS A 73 -36.53 -2.48 12.78
N GLU A 74 -37.02 -2.15 14.00
CA GLU A 74 -36.42 -1.09 14.82
C GLU A 74 -34.96 -1.42 15.17
N ASN A 75 -34.65 -2.66 15.53
CA ASN A 75 -33.29 -3.12 15.77
C ASN A 75 -32.38 -2.94 14.54
N LEU A 76 -32.89 -3.23 13.34
CA LEU A 76 -32.16 -3.01 12.10
C LEU A 76 -32.02 -1.53 11.72
N ALA A 77 -32.90 -0.64 12.21
CA ALA A 77 -32.84 0.79 11.90
C ALA A 77 -31.55 1.47 12.41
N VAL A 78 -30.88 0.90 13.42
CA VAL A 78 -29.57 1.35 13.90
C VAL A 78 -28.53 1.35 12.76
N LEU A 79 -28.70 0.52 11.75
CA LEU A 79 -27.83 0.47 10.56
C LEU A 79 -27.90 1.73 9.69
N GLN A 80 -28.89 2.59 9.87
CA GLN A 80 -28.93 3.90 9.19
C GLN A 80 -27.72 4.78 9.56
N ALA A 81 -27.13 4.57 10.74
CA ALA A 81 -25.92 5.28 11.17
C ALA A 81 -24.63 4.71 10.55
N ARG A 82 -24.72 3.64 9.76
CA ARG A 82 -23.60 2.91 9.17
C ARG A 82 -23.69 2.93 7.64
N PRO A 83 -23.12 3.94 6.97
CA PRO A 83 -23.24 4.09 5.50
C PRO A 83 -22.58 2.97 4.71
N GLU A 84 -21.67 2.21 5.32
CA GLU A 84 -21.06 1.02 4.74
C GLU A 84 -22.01 -0.17 4.62
N VAL A 85 -23.07 -0.24 5.45
CA VAL A 85 -24.06 -1.31 5.39
C VAL A 85 -25.13 -0.97 4.34
N LEU A 86 -25.20 -1.79 3.32
CA LEU A 86 -26.10 -1.59 2.18
C LEU A 86 -27.47 -2.25 2.38
N ALA A 87 -27.48 -3.43 3.00
CA ALA A 87 -28.72 -4.17 3.29
C ALA A 87 -28.52 -5.14 4.46
N ALA A 88 -29.55 -5.34 5.24
CA ALA A 88 -29.61 -6.37 6.27
C ALA A 88 -31.01 -7.01 6.30
N GLY A 89 -31.08 -8.30 6.56
CA GLY A 89 -32.32 -9.04 6.66
C GLY A 89 -32.25 -10.09 7.76
N ILE A 90 -33.34 -10.22 8.50
CA ILE A 90 -33.56 -11.29 9.46
C ILE A 90 -34.52 -12.29 8.84
N TYR A 91 -34.15 -13.55 8.87
CA TYR A 91 -34.89 -14.63 8.26
C TYR A 91 -35.33 -15.67 9.32
N THR A 92 -36.51 -16.18 9.16
CA THR A 92 -37.04 -17.26 9.99
C THR A 92 -36.32 -18.59 9.73
N PRO A 93 -36.49 -19.63 10.56
CA PRO A 93 -35.96 -20.98 10.27
C PRO A 93 -36.48 -21.58 8.96
N ARG A 94 -37.63 -21.10 8.45
CA ARG A 94 -38.16 -21.52 7.14
C ARG A 94 -37.54 -20.80 5.98
N GLY A 95 -36.62 -19.85 6.23
CA GLY A 95 -35.97 -19.03 5.21
C GLY A 95 -36.81 -17.85 4.74
N GLU A 96 -37.93 -17.55 5.39
CA GLU A 96 -38.78 -16.42 5.05
C GLU A 96 -38.23 -15.13 5.63
N LEU A 97 -38.29 -14.01 4.87
CA LEU A 97 -37.84 -12.70 5.33
C LEU A 97 -38.79 -12.19 6.43
N PHE A 98 -38.25 -11.99 7.64
CA PHE A 98 -38.96 -11.53 8.80
C PHE A 98 -38.91 -10.04 8.99
N ALA A 99 -37.71 -9.44 8.88
CA ALA A 99 -37.49 -7.99 8.94
C ALA A 99 -36.35 -7.60 8.03
N SER A 100 -36.38 -6.37 7.51
CA SER A 100 -35.37 -5.92 6.56
C SER A 100 -35.02 -4.44 6.73
N TYR A 101 -33.76 -4.14 6.42
CA TYR A 101 -33.20 -2.82 6.19
C TYR A 101 -32.50 -2.80 4.85
N SER A 102 -32.70 -1.79 4.04
CA SER A 102 -31.96 -1.62 2.79
C SER A 102 -31.82 -0.14 2.42
N THR A 103 -30.68 0.19 1.86
CA THR A 103 -30.46 1.50 1.22
C THR A 103 -31.14 1.52 -0.15
N PRO A 104 -31.49 2.72 -0.69
CA PRO A 104 -32.12 2.83 -2.01
C PRO A 104 -31.32 2.10 -3.09
N GLY A 105 -32.00 1.29 -3.91
CA GLY A 105 -31.39 0.52 -4.99
C GLY A 105 -30.81 -0.85 -4.60
N GLN A 106 -30.90 -1.25 -3.32
CA GLN A 106 -30.48 -2.57 -2.87
C GLN A 106 -31.67 -3.51 -2.70
N THR A 107 -31.48 -4.75 -3.11
CA THR A 107 -32.47 -5.83 -2.95
C THR A 107 -31.92 -6.91 -2.04
N LEU A 108 -32.77 -7.45 -1.18
CA LEU A 108 -32.48 -8.59 -0.32
C LEU A 108 -32.88 -9.89 -1.00
N PRO A 109 -32.20 -11.00 -0.74
CA PRO A 109 -32.70 -12.32 -1.15
C PRO A 109 -34.07 -12.60 -0.56
N ILE A 110 -34.99 -13.16 -1.35
CA ILE A 110 -36.35 -13.52 -0.89
C ILE A 110 -36.27 -14.67 0.12
N THR A 111 -35.29 -15.53 0.00
CA THR A 111 -35.07 -16.67 0.89
C THR A 111 -33.66 -16.59 1.49
N ALA A 112 -33.52 -17.02 2.74
CA ALA A 112 -32.21 -17.04 3.42
C ALA A 112 -31.17 -17.77 2.57
N PRO A 113 -30.01 -17.16 2.29
CA PRO A 113 -29.01 -17.75 1.39
C PRO A 113 -28.28 -18.96 2.00
N ALA A 114 -28.26 -19.10 3.33
CA ALA A 114 -27.62 -20.25 4.01
C ALA A 114 -28.15 -20.41 5.45
N THR A 115 -28.17 -21.64 5.93
CA THR A 115 -28.50 -22.01 7.32
C THR A 115 -27.25 -22.04 8.23
N SER A 116 -26.04 -21.98 7.63
CA SER A 116 -24.77 -21.97 8.35
C SER A 116 -24.08 -20.59 8.15
N ARG A 117 -23.12 -20.31 9.03
CA ARG A 117 -22.25 -19.13 8.85
C ARG A 117 -21.60 -19.19 7.48
N ASN A 118 -21.82 -18.17 6.68
CA ASN A 118 -21.26 -18.04 5.36
C ASN A 118 -20.79 -16.61 5.14
N GLU A 119 -19.62 -16.47 4.51
CA GLU A 119 -19.06 -15.17 4.10
C GLU A 119 -18.66 -15.23 2.64
N VAL A 120 -19.08 -14.25 1.88
CA VAL A 120 -18.79 -14.14 0.45
C VAL A 120 -18.40 -12.70 0.13
N VAL A 121 -17.26 -12.54 -0.51
CA VAL A 121 -16.81 -11.24 -1.03
C VAL A 121 -16.90 -11.28 -2.54
N GLU A 122 -17.85 -10.56 -3.11
CA GLU A 122 -18.07 -10.49 -4.55
C GLU A 122 -18.41 -9.06 -4.99
N HIS A 123 -17.86 -8.64 -6.14
CA HIS A 123 -18.18 -7.36 -6.77
C HIS A 123 -18.05 -6.14 -5.84
N GLY A 124 -17.07 -6.13 -4.94
CA GLY A 124 -16.87 -5.05 -3.99
C GLY A 124 -17.91 -4.99 -2.88
N MET A 125 -18.56 -6.10 -2.59
CA MET A 125 -19.52 -6.27 -1.48
C MET A 125 -19.12 -7.47 -0.63
N LEU A 126 -19.15 -7.28 0.68
CA LEU A 126 -19.05 -8.36 1.67
C LEU A 126 -20.46 -8.77 2.08
N THR A 127 -20.77 -10.01 1.89
CA THR A 127 -22.04 -10.61 2.29
C THR A 127 -21.79 -11.63 3.40
N LEU A 128 -22.47 -11.45 4.52
CA LEU A 128 -22.40 -12.33 5.68
C LEU A 128 -23.78 -12.92 5.98
N THR A 129 -23.82 -14.20 6.30
CA THR A 129 -24.99 -14.86 6.87
C THR A 129 -24.57 -15.54 8.17
N ILE A 130 -25.25 -15.22 9.27
CA ILE A 130 -24.95 -15.77 10.60
C ILE A 130 -26.23 -16.35 11.18
N PRO A 131 -26.20 -17.58 11.70
CA PRO A 131 -27.35 -18.17 12.38
C PRO A 131 -27.60 -17.49 13.74
N ILE A 132 -28.87 -17.26 14.07
CA ILE A 132 -29.33 -16.69 15.34
C ILE A 132 -29.77 -17.84 16.23
N HIS A 133 -29.14 -17.95 17.40
CA HIS A 133 -29.49 -18.95 18.40
C HIS A 133 -29.89 -18.24 19.70
N ASP A 134 -30.88 -18.81 20.38
CA ASP A 134 -31.20 -18.46 21.75
C ASP A 134 -31.36 -19.74 22.59
N ASN A 135 -30.68 -19.77 23.74
CA ASN A 135 -30.67 -20.96 24.63
C ASN A 135 -30.36 -22.30 23.94
N GLY A 136 -29.58 -22.27 22.85
CA GLY A 136 -29.20 -23.43 22.05
C GLY A 136 -30.22 -23.82 20.96
N GLU A 137 -31.36 -23.14 20.86
CA GLU A 137 -32.33 -23.30 19.80
C GLU A 137 -32.03 -22.37 18.61
N TRP A 138 -32.10 -22.87 17.40
CA TRP A 138 -31.93 -22.09 16.19
C TRP A 138 -33.23 -21.34 15.85
N LEU A 139 -33.20 -20.02 15.97
CA LEU A 139 -34.37 -19.14 15.74
C LEU A 139 -34.43 -18.55 14.33
N GLY A 140 -33.36 -18.61 13.57
CA GLY A 140 -33.29 -18.03 12.24
C GLY A 140 -31.88 -17.62 11.83
N SER A 141 -31.77 -16.72 10.88
CA SER A 141 -30.49 -16.20 10.44
C SER A 141 -30.55 -14.70 10.15
N ILE A 142 -29.41 -14.03 10.34
CA ILE A 142 -29.21 -12.65 9.92
C ILE A 142 -28.33 -12.63 8.67
N TYR A 143 -28.76 -11.89 7.69
CA TYR A 143 -28.05 -11.57 6.47
C TYR A 143 -27.59 -10.12 6.55
N LEU A 144 -26.31 -9.85 6.28
CA LEU A 144 -25.72 -8.52 6.23
C LEU A 144 -24.94 -8.36 4.94
N ARG A 145 -25.20 -7.28 4.21
CA ARG A 145 -24.40 -6.88 3.04
C ARG A 145 -23.80 -5.53 3.29
N SER A 146 -22.48 -5.47 3.25
CA SER A 146 -21.72 -4.23 3.42
C SER A 146 -20.83 -3.95 2.21
N ARG A 147 -20.51 -2.67 2.00
CA ARG A 147 -19.60 -2.24 0.97
C ARG A 147 -18.16 -2.66 1.32
N TYR A 148 -17.46 -3.22 0.35
CA TYR A 148 -16.08 -3.66 0.48
C TYR A 148 -15.20 -2.86 -0.47
N GLU A 149 -14.70 -1.70 -0.02
CA GLU A 149 -14.05 -0.68 -0.86
C GLU A 149 -12.57 -0.98 -1.15
N LEU A 150 -12.24 -2.17 -1.64
CA LEU A 150 -10.89 -2.53 -2.03
C LEU A 150 -10.37 -1.71 -3.22
N ALA A 151 -11.22 -1.50 -4.23
CA ALA A 151 -10.83 -0.81 -5.46
C ALA A 151 -10.40 0.65 -5.19
N ASP A 152 -11.15 1.36 -4.36
CA ASP A 152 -10.85 2.75 -3.99
C ASP A 152 -9.58 2.85 -3.15
N ARG A 153 -9.34 1.88 -2.26
CA ARG A 153 -8.08 1.79 -1.51
C ARG A 153 -6.89 1.53 -2.43
N ILE A 154 -6.99 0.56 -3.34
CA ILE A 154 -5.92 0.25 -4.29
C ILE A 154 -5.60 1.47 -5.14
N THR A 155 -6.59 2.18 -5.66
CA THR A 155 -6.38 3.40 -6.44
C THR A 155 -5.65 4.47 -5.63
N ARG A 156 -6.01 4.67 -4.39
CA ARG A 156 -5.34 5.60 -3.47
C ARG A 156 -3.89 5.20 -3.23
N TYR A 157 -3.62 3.91 -3.00
CA TYR A 157 -2.25 3.41 -2.84
C TYR A 157 -1.40 3.59 -4.09
N VAL A 158 -1.96 3.37 -5.28
CA VAL A 158 -1.24 3.60 -6.55
C VAL A 158 -0.81 5.07 -6.67
N HIS A 159 -1.68 6.02 -6.36
CA HIS A 159 -1.33 7.44 -6.40
C HIS A 159 -0.24 7.81 -5.38
N ILE A 160 -0.37 7.36 -4.12
CA ILE A 160 0.63 7.62 -3.08
C ILE A 160 1.97 6.99 -3.47
N THR A 161 1.96 5.74 -3.93
CA THR A 161 3.16 5.02 -4.37
C THR A 161 3.86 5.76 -5.51
N LEU A 162 3.12 6.21 -6.52
CA LEU A 162 3.67 6.97 -7.64
C LEU A 162 4.33 8.27 -7.16
N LEU A 163 3.68 9.00 -6.26
CA LEU A 163 4.21 10.25 -5.70
C LEU A 163 5.49 10.00 -4.88
N VAL A 164 5.52 8.95 -4.06
CA VAL A 164 6.71 8.59 -3.26
C VAL A 164 7.86 8.16 -4.16
N ILE A 165 7.61 7.35 -5.19
CA ILE A 165 8.64 6.95 -6.17
C ILE A 165 9.20 8.18 -6.88
N LEU A 166 8.34 9.09 -7.35
CA LEU A 166 8.76 10.31 -8.02
C LEU A 166 9.62 11.20 -7.09
N GLY A 167 9.16 11.42 -5.87
CA GLY A 167 9.91 12.17 -4.86
C GLY A 167 11.27 11.55 -4.54
N THR A 168 11.32 10.24 -4.34
CA THR A 168 12.57 9.51 -4.09
C THR A 168 13.53 9.60 -5.27
N MET A 169 13.02 9.53 -6.50
CA MET A 169 13.82 9.66 -7.71
C MET A 169 14.45 11.05 -7.81
N VAL A 170 13.69 12.11 -7.52
CA VAL A 170 14.21 13.48 -7.48
C VAL A 170 15.30 13.63 -6.43
N VAL A 171 15.07 13.15 -5.21
CA VAL A 171 16.09 13.20 -4.14
C VAL A 171 17.34 12.42 -4.54
N ALA A 172 17.18 11.21 -5.08
CA ALA A 172 18.30 10.39 -5.53
C ALA A 172 19.11 11.08 -6.65
N LEU A 173 18.45 11.77 -7.59
CA LEU A 173 19.12 12.57 -8.62
C LEU A 173 19.90 13.74 -8.02
N LEU A 174 19.31 14.47 -7.08
CA LEU A 174 19.98 15.60 -6.41
C LEU A 174 21.21 15.12 -5.63
N VAL A 175 21.08 14.09 -4.83
CA VAL A 175 22.19 13.50 -4.06
C VAL A 175 23.26 12.97 -5.00
N SER A 176 22.88 12.25 -6.05
CA SER A 176 23.84 11.70 -7.01
C SER A 176 24.61 12.80 -7.76
N THR A 177 23.94 13.88 -8.18
CA THR A 177 24.59 15.00 -8.86
C THR A 177 25.51 15.78 -7.91
N TRP A 178 25.11 15.95 -6.65
CA TRP A 178 25.92 16.55 -5.61
C TRP A 178 27.18 15.72 -5.34
N LEU A 179 27.06 14.41 -5.13
CA LEU A 179 28.18 13.51 -4.89
C LEU A 179 29.14 13.44 -6.09
N GLN A 180 28.60 13.49 -7.32
CA GLN A 180 29.44 13.55 -8.52
C GLN A 180 30.32 14.80 -8.58
N ARG A 181 29.79 15.95 -8.16
CA ARG A 181 30.56 17.20 -8.14
C ARG A 181 31.62 17.20 -7.04
N LEU A 182 31.31 16.59 -5.90
CA LEU A 182 32.17 16.60 -4.73
C LEU A 182 33.33 15.60 -4.83
N VAL A 183 33.07 14.40 -5.36
CA VAL A 183 34.03 13.29 -5.34
C VAL A 183 34.56 12.94 -6.73
N ILE A 184 33.67 12.77 -7.70
CA ILE A 184 34.07 12.20 -8.99
C ILE A 184 34.78 13.22 -9.88
N SER A 185 34.32 14.48 -9.88
CA SER A 185 34.93 15.53 -10.72
C SER A 185 36.39 15.77 -10.39
N PRO A 186 36.80 15.98 -9.13
CA PRO A 186 38.22 16.17 -8.79
C PRO A 186 39.10 14.96 -9.14
N LEU A 187 38.62 13.74 -8.95
CA LEU A 187 39.38 12.54 -9.31
C LEU A 187 39.61 12.42 -10.82
N VAL A 188 38.61 12.77 -11.63
CA VAL A 188 38.75 12.79 -13.09
C VAL A 188 39.73 13.86 -13.52
N ASP A 189 39.71 15.04 -12.88
CA ASP A 189 40.65 16.15 -13.16
C ASP A 189 42.09 15.72 -12.87
N VAL A 190 42.38 15.02 -11.77
CA VAL A 190 43.70 14.47 -11.48
C VAL A 190 44.15 13.50 -12.59
N VAL A 191 43.29 12.56 -12.97
CA VAL A 191 43.61 11.56 -14.03
C VAL A 191 43.87 12.29 -15.39
N GLU A 192 43.07 13.30 -15.74
CA GLU A 192 43.23 14.02 -16.98
C GLU A 192 44.48 14.87 -16.96
N THR A 193 44.80 15.56 -15.86
CA THR A 193 46.03 16.31 -15.67
C THR A 193 47.24 15.40 -15.78
N ALA A 194 47.24 14.24 -15.12
CA ALA A 194 48.32 13.25 -15.23
C ALA A 194 48.54 12.80 -16.67
N ARG A 195 47.46 12.54 -17.42
CA ARG A 195 47.57 12.18 -18.86
C ARG A 195 48.17 13.31 -19.71
N ARG A 196 47.80 14.56 -19.46
CA ARG A 196 48.34 15.73 -20.17
C ARG A 196 49.82 15.89 -19.87
N VAL A 197 50.24 15.81 -18.60
CA VAL A 197 51.63 15.85 -18.18
C VAL A 197 52.48 14.83 -18.94
N VAL A 198 52.00 13.58 -19.03
CA VAL A 198 52.70 12.52 -19.74
C VAL A 198 52.76 12.77 -21.26
N ALA A 199 51.65 13.26 -21.87
CA ALA A 199 51.57 13.48 -23.31
C ALA A 199 52.43 14.67 -23.76
N ASP A 200 52.36 15.77 -23.03
CA ASP A 200 53.00 17.04 -23.40
C ASP A 200 54.40 17.21 -22.79
N LYS A 201 54.84 16.26 -21.91
CA LYS A 201 56.06 16.32 -21.12
C LYS A 201 56.24 17.66 -20.39
N SER A 202 55.14 18.26 -19.98
CA SER A 202 55.10 19.54 -19.29
C SER A 202 54.53 19.38 -17.89
N TYR A 203 55.35 19.70 -16.90
CA TYR A 203 55.00 19.62 -15.47
C TYR A 203 54.33 20.89 -14.95
N SER A 204 53.97 21.82 -15.82
CA SER A 204 53.31 23.10 -15.44
C SER A 204 51.80 22.97 -15.19
N PHE A 205 51.20 21.86 -15.55
CA PHE A 205 49.75 21.60 -15.31
C PHE A 205 49.51 21.29 -13.84
N ARG A 206 48.37 21.75 -13.28
CA ARG A 206 47.93 21.45 -11.92
C ARG A 206 46.50 20.99 -11.91
N ALA A 207 46.19 20.01 -11.06
CA ALA A 207 44.83 19.58 -10.79
C ALA A 207 44.12 20.58 -9.85
N ARG A 208 42.86 20.86 -10.10
CA ARG A 208 42.08 21.83 -9.33
C ARG A 208 41.60 21.24 -8.02
N LYS A 209 41.98 21.82 -6.87
CA LYS A 209 41.45 21.48 -5.56
C LYS A 209 40.06 22.05 -5.38
N VAL A 210 39.07 21.19 -5.12
CA VAL A 210 37.65 21.54 -4.94
C VAL A 210 37.18 21.25 -3.53
N SER A 211 37.77 20.27 -2.82
CA SER A 211 37.39 19.87 -1.48
C SER A 211 38.54 20.00 -0.48
N ARG A 212 38.23 19.91 0.82
CA ARG A 212 39.21 19.92 1.93
C ARG A 212 39.24 18.58 2.70
N ASP A 213 38.77 17.54 2.06
CA ASP A 213 38.76 16.17 2.54
C ASP A 213 39.93 15.35 1.95
N GLU A 214 39.91 14.04 2.09
CA GLU A 214 40.94 13.12 1.58
C GLU A 214 41.13 13.25 0.05
N VAL A 215 40.08 13.67 -0.67
CA VAL A 215 40.17 13.96 -2.11
C VAL A 215 40.96 15.23 -2.35
N GLY A 216 40.80 16.25 -1.51
CA GLY A 216 41.58 17.47 -1.52
C GLY A 216 43.05 17.24 -1.20
N GLU A 217 43.36 16.39 -0.22
CA GLU A 217 44.72 15.97 0.13
C GLU A 217 45.39 15.22 -1.03
N LEU A 218 44.65 14.32 -1.72
CA LEU A 218 45.16 13.66 -2.92
C LEU A 218 45.54 14.64 -4.02
N VAL A 219 44.72 15.68 -4.23
CA VAL A 219 45.01 16.73 -5.24
C VAL A 219 46.24 17.52 -4.84
N ASP A 220 46.42 17.87 -3.55
CA ASP A 220 47.62 18.58 -3.07
C ASP A 220 48.87 17.71 -3.28
N ALA A 221 48.87 16.46 -2.81
CA ALA A 221 49.97 15.51 -2.96
C ALA A 221 50.37 15.31 -4.44
N PHE A 222 49.36 15.25 -5.34
CA PHE A 222 49.60 15.12 -6.77
C PHE A 222 50.26 16.39 -7.33
N ASN A 223 49.80 17.58 -6.92
CA ASN A 223 50.40 18.83 -7.38
C ASN A 223 51.84 19.03 -6.83
N ASP A 224 52.08 18.66 -5.54
CA ASP A 224 53.40 18.73 -4.91
C ASP A 224 54.41 17.79 -5.64
N MET A 225 53.96 16.59 -6.05
CA MET A 225 54.79 15.69 -6.86
C MET A 225 55.17 16.26 -8.24
N LEU A 226 54.36 17.14 -8.79
CA LEU A 226 54.66 17.83 -10.08
C LEU A 226 55.58 19.04 -9.89
N ASP A 227 55.81 19.52 -8.65
CA ASP A 227 56.72 20.62 -8.30
C ASP A 227 58.14 20.15 -8.05
N GLU A 228 58.36 18.84 -7.78
CA GLU A 228 59.70 18.21 -7.65
C GLU A 228 60.28 17.83 -9.02
#